data_bc3fc6ca0ab012f8e2faefab83aeeaf0
#
_entry.id   bc3fc6ca0ab012f8e2faefab83aeeaf0
#
_cell.length_a   1.000
_cell.length_b   1.000
_cell.length_c   1.000
_cell.angle_alpha   90.00
_cell.angle_beta   90.00
_cell.angle_gamma   90.00
#
_symmetry.space_group_name_H-M   'P 1'
#
loop_
_entity.id
_entity.type
_entity.pdbx_description
1 polymer ?
#
loop_
_entity_poly.entity_id
_entity_poly.type
_entity_poly.pdbx_seq_one_letter_code
_entity_poly.pdbx_strand_id
1 'polypeptide(L)'
;MDSTNETSLIKSYSKGSRRLSNIFWAVAVSLGGFGFFLTGLSSFFGVNLLIFSDSSEISFIPQGIVLLFYGTVGSLLGIFLTLTVWWNVGAGYNEYNRTTQKVKLYRQGFPGKNRELMFTFPFNEVRSIKMRIKEGINPKRQLLLCLTDNREIPLTGIEEPVELNKIEDEAITISKYLNVFLETE
;
A
#
# COMPACT_ATOMS: atom_id res chain seq x y z
N MET A 1 -31.91 -10.75 30.37
CA MET A 1 -32.11 -9.60 29.46
C MET A 1 -30.74 -8.97 29.26
N ASP A 2 -29.94 -9.59 28.42
CA ASP A 2 -28.62 -9.04 28.04
C ASP A 2 -28.83 -8.16 26.84
N SER A 3 -28.69 -6.86 27.06
CA SER A 3 -28.63 -5.86 26.02
C SER A 3 -27.28 -5.98 25.35
N THR A 4 -27.18 -6.81 24.32
CA THR A 4 -26.09 -6.76 23.36
C THR A 4 -26.07 -5.35 22.74
N ASN A 5 -25.13 -4.52 23.18
CA ASN A 5 -24.74 -3.31 22.49
C ASN A 5 -24.23 -3.74 21.11
N GLU A 6 -25.11 -4.01 20.17
CA GLU A 6 -24.76 -4.17 18.78
C GLU A 6 -24.23 -2.82 18.31
N THR A 7 -22.92 -2.73 18.21
CA THR A 7 -22.23 -1.54 17.71
C THR A 7 -22.83 -1.21 16.34
N SER A 8 -23.57 -0.12 16.23
CA SER A 8 -24.26 0.30 15.00
C SER A 8 -23.27 0.64 13.86
N LEU A 9 -21.97 0.71 14.19
CA LEU A 9 -20.90 1.12 13.29
C LEU A 9 -19.63 0.29 13.56
N ILE A 10 -19.11 -0.37 12.53
CA ILE A 10 -17.79 -1.01 12.55
C ILE A 10 -16.86 -0.28 11.57
N LYS A 11 -15.61 -0.01 12.00
CA LYS A 11 -14.56 0.56 11.15
C LYS A 11 -13.32 -0.33 11.17
N SER A 12 -12.83 -0.68 9.99
CA SER A 12 -11.54 -1.35 9.77
C SER A 12 -10.62 -0.41 9.03
N TYR A 13 -9.36 -0.25 9.51
CA TYR A 13 -8.40 0.70 8.95
C TYR A 13 -7.32 -0.01 8.14
N SER A 14 -6.99 0.54 6.98
CA SER A 14 -5.86 0.14 6.15
C SER A 14 -4.69 1.12 6.34
N LYS A 15 -3.50 0.57 6.64
CA LYS A 15 -2.30 1.38 6.96
C LYS A 15 -1.71 2.14 5.77
N GLY A 16 -2.05 1.76 4.55
CA GLY A 16 -1.48 2.37 3.34
C GLY A 16 0.02 2.14 3.18
N SER A 17 0.71 3.11 2.57
CA SER A 17 2.13 2.99 2.23
C SER A 17 3.10 3.28 3.38
N ARG A 18 2.64 3.79 4.52
CA ARG A 18 3.50 4.08 5.70
C ARG A 18 3.84 2.83 6.50
N ARG A 19 4.45 1.84 5.85
CA ARG A 19 4.96 0.63 6.49
C ARG A 19 6.46 0.72 6.64
N LEU A 20 7.00 0.06 7.66
CA LEU A 20 8.46 0.01 7.89
C LEU A 20 9.21 -0.51 6.67
N SER A 21 8.70 -1.54 6.00
CA SER A 21 9.29 -2.08 4.78
C SER A 21 9.36 -1.03 3.66
N ASN A 22 8.27 -0.29 3.40
CA ASN A 22 8.24 0.73 2.36
C ASN A 22 9.15 1.93 2.71
N ILE A 23 9.19 2.32 3.99
CA ILE A 23 10.09 3.37 4.47
C ILE A 23 11.55 2.93 4.29
N PHE A 24 11.88 1.69 4.67
CA PHE A 24 13.21 1.13 4.48
C PHE A 24 13.64 1.19 3.01
N TRP A 25 12.81 0.71 2.09
CA TRP A 25 13.12 0.72 0.66
C TRP A 25 13.19 2.14 0.08
N ALA A 26 12.30 3.04 0.50
CA ALA A 26 12.37 4.45 0.09
C ALA A 26 13.70 5.08 0.49
N VAL A 27 14.17 4.86 1.73
CA VAL A 27 15.45 5.37 2.21
C VAL A 27 16.63 4.70 1.49
N ALA A 28 16.63 3.36 1.39
CA ALA A 28 17.74 2.62 0.78
C ALA A 28 17.93 3.00 -0.70
N VAL A 29 16.81 3.05 -1.47
CA VAL A 29 16.87 3.42 -2.90
C VAL A 29 17.25 4.90 -3.09
N SER A 30 16.74 5.79 -2.21
CA SER A 30 17.11 7.21 -2.28
C SER A 30 18.60 7.42 -2.01
N LEU A 31 19.12 6.84 -0.93
CA LEU A 31 20.53 6.96 -0.58
C LEU A 31 21.45 6.37 -1.66
N GLY A 32 21.13 5.16 -2.16
CA GLY A 32 21.89 4.52 -3.22
C GLY A 32 21.82 5.28 -4.54
N GLY A 33 20.63 5.72 -4.94
CA GLY A 33 20.41 6.49 -6.16
C GLY A 33 21.16 7.83 -6.13
N PHE A 34 21.01 8.61 -5.07
CA PHE A 34 21.73 9.88 -4.91
C PHE A 34 23.23 9.68 -4.79
N GLY A 35 23.70 8.62 -4.10
CA GLY A 35 25.11 8.29 -4.02
C GLY A 35 25.71 8.04 -5.39
N PHE A 36 25.11 7.18 -6.21
CA PHE A 36 25.57 6.92 -7.58
C PHE A 36 25.47 8.15 -8.47
N PHE A 37 24.41 8.94 -8.33
CA PHE A 37 24.26 10.18 -9.08
C PHE A 37 25.37 11.18 -8.79
N LEU A 38 25.67 11.42 -7.51
CA LEU A 38 26.75 12.31 -7.10
C LEU A 38 28.13 11.79 -7.50
N THR A 39 28.36 10.47 -7.41
CA THR A 39 29.59 9.84 -7.89
C THR A 39 29.78 10.05 -9.39
N GLY A 40 28.72 9.84 -10.17
CA GLY A 40 28.75 10.06 -11.62
C GLY A 40 29.00 11.53 -11.98
N LEU A 41 28.40 12.48 -11.27
CA LEU A 41 28.70 13.92 -11.44
C LEU A 41 30.09 14.28 -11.01
N SER A 42 30.62 13.74 -9.91
CA SER A 42 32.01 13.95 -9.46
C SER A 42 33.00 13.52 -10.54
N SER A 43 32.77 12.35 -11.12
CA SER A 43 33.59 11.84 -12.23
C SER A 43 33.51 12.73 -13.48
N PHE A 44 32.33 13.28 -13.79
CA PHE A 44 32.15 14.17 -14.95
C PHE A 44 32.88 15.51 -14.79
N PHE A 45 32.76 16.12 -13.60
CA PHE A 45 33.37 17.43 -13.33
C PHE A 45 34.82 17.35 -12.85
N GLY A 46 35.33 16.15 -12.52
CA GLY A 46 36.65 15.99 -11.90
C GLY A 46 36.75 16.65 -10.52
N VAL A 47 35.62 16.81 -9.81
CA VAL A 47 35.54 17.45 -8.50
C VAL A 47 34.86 16.47 -7.52
N ASN A 48 35.45 16.35 -6.34
CA ASN A 48 34.84 15.46 -5.33
C ASN A 48 33.60 16.09 -4.68
N LEU A 49 32.40 15.57 -5.01
CA LEU A 49 31.11 15.99 -4.45
C LEU A 49 30.71 15.17 -3.23
N LEU A 50 31.40 14.04 -2.99
CA LEU A 50 31.10 13.16 -1.85
C LEU A 50 32.13 13.37 -0.74
N ILE A 51 31.64 13.55 0.50
CA ILE A 51 32.51 13.78 1.66
C ILE A 51 33.27 12.51 2.07
N PHE A 52 32.68 11.33 1.80
CA PHE A 52 33.17 10.04 2.30
C PHE A 52 33.95 9.22 1.27
N SER A 53 34.01 9.65 0.01
CA SER A 53 34.64 8.89 -1.07
C SER A 53 35.21 9.84 -2.10
N ASP A 54 36.48 9.63 -2.44
CA ASP A 54 37.09 10.36 -3.55
C ASP A 54 36.70 9.70 -4.87
N SER A 55 35.73 10.28 -5.52
CA SER A 55 35.20 9.83 -6.80
C SER A 55 35.66 10.67 -8.00
N SER A 56 36.49 11.66 -7.77
CA SER A 56 37.06 12.51 -8.82
C SER A 56 38.04 11.78 -9.74
N GLU A 57 38.67 10.71 -9.23
CA GLU A 57 39.63 9.88 -9.98
C GLU A 57 38.96 8.81 -10.85
N ILE A 58 37.65 8.60 -10.71
CA ILE A 58 36.92 7.64 -11.52
C ILE A 58 36.85 8.15 -12.97
N SER A 59 37.30 7.35 -13.91
CA SER A 59 37.18 7.68 -15.34
C SER A 59 35.69 7.83 -15.72
N PHE A 60 35.32 8.98 -16.30
CA PHE A 60 33.93 9.22 -16.70
C PHE A 60 33.44 8.19 -17.72
N ILE A 61 34.28 7.84 -18.71
CA ILE A 61 33.99 6.79 -19.68
C ILE A 61 34.91 5.60 -19.41
N PRO A 62 34.36 4.39 -19.12
CA PRO A 62 32.94 4.02 -19.14
C PRO A 62 32.24 4.11 -17.80
N GLN A 63 32.96 4.21 -16.67
CA GLN A 63 32.38 3.99 -15.33
C GLN A 63 31.46 5.12 -14.86
N GLY A 64 31.90 6.37 -14.97
CA GLY A 64 31.15 7.54 -14.51
C GLY A 64 29.82 7.70 -15.21
N ILE A 65 29.72 7.43 -16.52
CA ILE A 65 28.49 7.52 -17.29
C ILE A 65 27.46 6.46 -16.84
N VAL A 66 27.91 5.24 -16.51
CA VAL A 66 27.06 4.17 -16.00
C VAL A 66 26.52 4.53 -14.61
N LEU A 67 27.38 5.05 -13.73
CA LEU A 67 26.97 5.52 -12.41
C LEU A 67 25.98 6.68 -12.50
N LEU A 68 26.20 7.63 -13.38
CA LEU A 68 25.29 8.76 -13.61
C LEU A 68 23.92 8.29 -14.11
N PHE A 69 23.89 7.34 -15.05
CA PHE A 69 22.65 6.78 -15.57
C PHE A 69 21.85 6.06 -14.49
N TYR A 70 22.46 5.09 -13.81
CA TYR A 70 21.77 4.34 -12.74
C TYR A 70 21.46 5.22 -11.54
N GLY A 71 22.31 6.17 -11.22
CA GLY A 71 22.09 7.16 -10.18
C GLY A 71 20.89 8.05 -10.47
N THR A 72 20.71 8.50 -11.72
CA THR A 72 19.55 9.28 -12.14
C THR A 72 18.27 8.47 -12.01
N VAL A 73 18.23 7.26 -12.57
CA VAL A 73 17.07 6.38 -12.49
C VAL A 73 16.74 6.01 -11.03
N GLY A 74 17.78 5.66 -10.25
CA GLY A 74 17.62 5.34 -8.83
C GLY A 74 17.12 6.53 -7.99
N SER A 75 17.61 7.75 -8.26
CA SER A 75 17.15 8.96 -7.58
C SER A 75 15.68 9.26 -7.88
N LEU A 76 15.27 9.17 -9.15
CA LEU A 76 13.87 9.37 -9.54
C LEU A 76 12.95 8.33 -8.88
N LEU A 77 13.37 7.07 -8.85
CA LEU A 77 12.63 6.02 -8.16
C LEU A 77 12.58 6.27 -6.65
N GLY A 78 13.69 6.67 -6.03
CA GLY A 78 13.77 7.02 -4.61
C GLY A 78 12.84 8.17 -4.25
N ILE A 79 12.81 9.24 -5.08
CA ILE A 79 11.87 10.36 -4.91
C ILE A 79 10.42 9.85 -5.00
N PHE A 80 10.10 9.04 -6.01
CA PHE A 80 8.76 8.48 -6.16
C PHE A 80 8.33 7.66 -4.95
N LEU A 81 9.18 6.76 -4.45
CA LEU A 81 8.91 5.96 -3.26
C LEU A 81 8.74 6.83 -2.02
N THR A 82 9.60 7.82 -1.83
CA THR A 82 9.53 8.77 -0.71
C THR A 82 8.23 9.55 -0.73
N LEU A 83 7.83 10.07 -1.89
CA LEU A 83 6.56 10.79 -2.05
C LEU A 83 5.36 9.87 -1.81
N THR A 84 5.40 8.62 -2.26
CA THR A 84 4.34 7.64 -2.00
C THR A 84 4.14 7.41 -0.50
N VAL A 85 5.23 7.26 0.26
CA VAL A 85 5.20 7.13 1.73
C VAL A 85 4.76 8.43 2.39
N TRP A 86 5.27 9.57 1.92
CA TRP A 86 4.90 10.89 2.46
C TRP A 86 3.39 11.14 2.38
N TRP A 87 2.82 10.89 1.20
CA TRP A 87 1.38 11.05 0.96
C TRP A 87 0.52 9.94 1.55
N ASN A 88 1.13 8.90 2.10
CA ASN A 88 0.45 7.73 2.65
C ASN A 88 -0.57 7.11 1.68
N VAL A 89 -0.15 6.91 0.43
CA VAL A 89 -0.99 6.37 -0.63
C VAL A 89 -1.51 4.99 -0.26
N GLY A 90 -2.80 4.73 -0.53
CA GLY A 90 -3.47 3.48 -0.19
C GLY A 90 -3.99 3.39 1.26
N ALA A 91 -3.72 4.39 2.10
CA ALA A 91 -4.35 4.46 3.42
C ALA A 91 -5.86 4.67 3.30
N GLY A 92 -6.60 4.18 4.27
CA GLY A 92 -8.03 4.35 4.26
C GLY A 92 -8.74 3.59 5.38
N TYR A 93 -10.06 3.49 5.24
CA TYR A 93 -10.89 2.71 6.15
C TYR A 93 -12.08 2.11 5.42
N ASN A 94 -12.56 1.03 5.98
CA ASN A 94 -13.84 0.44 5.61
C ASN A 94 -14.82 0.73 6.76
N GLU A 95 -15.97 1.29 6.46
CA GLU A 95 -17.01 1.61 7.41
C GLU A 95 -18.26 0.81 7.06
N TYR A 96 -18.75 0.06 8.03
CA TYR A 96 -19.98 -0.70 7.94
C TYR A 96 -20.99 -0.09 8.91
N ASN A 97 -22.09 0.44 8.39
CA ASN A 97 -23.07 1.19 9.18
C ASN A 97 -24.46 0.57 9.02
N ARG A 98 -24.95 -0.07 10.10
CA ARG A 98 -26.29 -0.68 10.13
C ARG A 98 -27.43 0.35 10.14
N THR A 99 -27.20 1.54 10.69
CA THR A 99 -28.22 2.58 10.72
C THR A 99 -28.53 3.12 9.32
N THR A 100 -27.48 3.31 8.50
CA THR A 100 -27.63 3.79 7.12
C THR A 100 -27.74 2.65 6.11
N GLN A 101 -27.55 1.40 6.53
CA GLN A 101 -27.51 0.19 5.68
C GLN A 101 -26.53 0.33 4.51
N LYS A 102 -25.33 0.89 4.79
CA LYS A 102 -24.30 1.17 3.79
C LYS A 102 -22.93 0.74 4.22
N VAL A 103 -22.17 0.19 3.26
CA VAL A 103 -20.72 -0.02 3.34
C VAL A 103 -20.05 1.15 2.65
N LYS A 104 -19.12 1.84 3.33
CA LYS A 104 -18.29 2.90 2.76
C LYS A 104 -16.85 2.45 2.76
N LEU A 105 -16.21 2.52 1.60
CA LEU A 105 -14.79 2.25 1.42
C LEU A 105 -14.10 3.56 1.07
N TYR A 106 -13.22 4.01 1.95
CA TYR A 106 -12.40 5.19 1.71
C TYR A 106 -10.96 4.77 1.44
N ARG A 107 -10.35 5.31 0.39
CA ARG A 107 -8.94 5.10 0.06
C ARG A 107 -8.29 6.41 -0.34
N GLN A 108 -7.09 6.65 0.15
CA GLN A 108 -6.30 7.83 -0.19
C GLN A 108 -5.40 7.53 -1.38
N GLY A 109 -5.56 8.30 -2.45
CA GLY A 109 -4.73 8.24 -3.65
C GLY A 109 -3.58 9.25 -3.65
N PHE A 110 -2.94 9.42 -4.80
CA PHE A 110 -1.96 10.47 -5.04
C PHE A 110 -2.62 11.87 -4.99
N PRO A 111 -1.85 12.92 -4.66
CA PRO A 111 -2.35 14.29 -4.70
C PRO A 111 -2.89 14.66 -6.09
N GLY A 112 -4.09 15.21 -6.13
CA GLY A 112 -4.77 15.58 -7.37
C GLY A 112 -6.28 15.61 -7.20
N LYS A 113 -7.01 15.70 -8.32
CA LYS A 113 -8.48 15.75 -8.31
C LYS A 113 -9.14 14.51 -7.68
N ASN A 114 -8.49 13.34 -7.80
CA ASN A 114 -8.99 12.06 -7.31
C ASN A 114 -8.19 11.57 -6.09
N ARG A 115 -7.78 12.46 -5.20
CA ARG A 115 -7.02 12.09 -4.00
C ARG A 115 -7.83 11.22 -3.05
N GLU A 116 -9.12 11.48 -2.95
CA GLU A 116 -10.04 10.77 -2.08
C GLU A 116 -10.95 9.88 -2.92
N LEU A 117 -10.75 8.58 -2.81
CA LEU A 117 -11.59 7.58 -3.46
C LEU A 117 -12.58 7.07 -2.43
N MET A 118 -13.86 7.41 -2.63
CA MET A 118 -14.94 6.95 -1.77
C MET A 118 -15.94 6.13 -2.58
N PHE A 119 -16.13 4.89 -2.16
CA PHE A 119 -17.12 3.98 -2.72
C PHE A 119 -18.16 3.69 -1.66
N THR A 120 -19.43 3.73 -2.03
CA THR A 120 -20.53 3.46 -1.11
C THR A 120 -21.44 2.42 -1.74
N PHE A 121 -21.70 1.33 -1.01
CA PHE A 121 -22.57 0.24 -1.43
C PHE A 121 -23.66 0.02 -0.38
N PRO A 122 -24.92 -0.07 -0.77
CA PRO A 122 -25.98 -0.46 0.14
C PRO A 122 -25.84 -1.96 0.48
N PHE A 123 -26.28 -2.37 1.67
CA PHE A 123 -26.15 -3.77 2.15
C PHE A 123 -26.85 -4.78 1.24
N ASN A 124 -27.96 -4.38 0.60
CA ASN A 124 -28.70 -5.25 -0.33
C ASN A 124 -27.95 -5.57 -1.63
N GLU A 125 -26.92 -4.81 -1.98
CA GLU A 125 -26.04 -5.11 -3.11
C GLU A 125 -24.89 -6.04 -2.72
N VAL A 126 -24.68 -6.30 -1.42
CA VAL A 126 -23.62 -7.19 -0.96
C VAL A 126 -24.13 -8.62 -0.96
N ARG A 127 -23.50 -9.48 -1.76
CA ARG A 127 -23.83 -10.91 -1.86
C ARG A 127 -23.12 -11.73 -0.80
N SER A 128 -21.83 -11.56 -0.66
CA SER A 128 -20.98 -12.35 0.23
C SER A 128 -19.69 -11.63 0.57
N ILE A 129 -19.01 -12.08 1.62
CA ILE A 129 -17.61 -11.77 1.91
C ILE A 129 -16.79 -12.97 1.44
N LYS A 130 -15.78 -12.72 0.63
CA LYS A 130 -14.89 -13.75 0.10
C LYS A 130 -13.50 -13.60 0.67
N MET A 131 -13.00 -14.68 1.26
CA MET A 131 -11.61 -14.77 1.70
C MET A 131 -10.82 -15.54 0.65
N ARG A 132 -9.87 -14.86 0.00
CA ARG A 132 -8.97 -15.45 -0.97
C ARG A 132 -7.60 -15.67 -0.35
N ILE A 133 -7.18 -16.94 -0.29
CA ILE A 133 -5.90 -17.34 0.27
C ILE A 133 -5.07 -17.96 -0.86
N LYS A 134 -4.00 -17.30 -1.27
CA LYS A 134 -3.03 -17.84 -2.19
C LYS A 134 -1.76 -18.18 -1.44
N GLU A 135 -1.50 -19.45 -1.25
CA GLU A 135 -0.25 -19.94 -0.64
C GLU A 135 0.87 -20.01 -1.68
N GLY A 136 2.12 -19.91 -1.24
CA GLY A 136 3.31 -19.98 -2.09
C GLY A 136 4.46 -19.13 -1.55
N ILE A 137 5.47 -18.88 -2.39
CA ILE A 137 6.66 -18.10 -2.05
C ILE A 137 6.29 -16.63 -1.66
N ASN A 138 5.20 -16.13 -2.21
CA ASN A 138 4.64 -14.81 -1.85
C ASN A 138 3.15 -14.98 -1.49
N PRO A 139 2.84 -15.42 -0.26
CA PRO A 139 1.47 -15.68 0.15
C PRO A 139 0.66 -14.40 0.13
N LYS A 140 -0.53 -14.46 -0.48
CA LYS A 140 -1.47 -13.34 -0.52
C LYS A 140 -2.76 -13.76 0.17
N ARG A 141 -3.20 -12.97 1.12
CA ARG A 141 -4.45 -13.15 1.84
C ARG A 141 -5.26 -11.89 1.70
N GLN A 142 -6.43 -12.00 1.13
CA GLN A 142 -7.28 -10.85 0.81
C GLN A 142 -8.71 -11.12 1.21
N LEU A 143 -9.35 -10.10 1.79
CA LEU A 143 -10.78 -10.05 1.97
C LEU A 143 -11.40 -9.25 0.82
N LEU A 144 -12.42 -9.81 0.22
CA LEU A 144 -13.14 -9.24 -0.90
C LEU A 144 -14.62 -9.09 -0.53
N LEU A 145 -15.20 -7.96 -0.87
CA LEU A 145 -16.64 -7.72 -0.84
C LEU A 145 -17.20 -8.12 -2.20
N CYS A 146 -17.98 -9.19 -2.25
CA CYS A 146 -18.64 -9.63 -3.47
C CYS A 146 -20.02 -8.98 -3.58
N LEU A 147 -20.24 -8.30 -4.68
CA LEU A 147 -21.51 -7.65 -4.99
C LEU A 147 -22.42 -8.57 -5.80
N THR A 148 -23.71 -8.26 -5.84
CA THR A 148 -24.72 -9.00 -6.62
C THR A 148 -24.49 -8.96 -8.12
N ASP A 149 -23.77 -7.94 -8.63
CA ASP A 149 -23.35 -7.78 -10.02
C ASP A 149 -22.05 -8.52 -10.35
N ASN A 150 -21.57 -9.41 -9.46
CA ASN A 150 -20.33 -10.18 -9.58
C ASN A 150 -19.02 -9.36 -9.53
N ARG A 151 -19.06 -8.09 -9.15
CA ARG A 151 -17.84 -7.33 -8.86
C ARG A 151 -17.26 -7.77 -7.51
N GLU A 152 -15.95 -7.95 -7.48
CA GLU A 152 -15.19 -8.21 -6.27
C GLU A 152 -14.39 -6.98 -5.88
N ILE A 153 -14.62 -6.44 -4.70
CA ILE A 153 -13.99 -5.20 -4.22
C ILE A 153 -13.08 -5.53 -3.04
N PRO A 154 -11.77 -5.24 -3.11
CA PRO A 154 -10.85 -5.56 -2.02
C PRO A 154 -11.15 -4.70 -0.78
N LEU A 155 -11.38 -5.36 0.34
CA LEU A 155 -11.53 -4.74 1.66
C LEU A 155 -10.17 -4.55 2.33
N THR A 156 -9.26 -5.53 2.17
CA THR A 156 -7.88 -5.42 2.65
C THR A 156 -7.04 -4.64 1.65
N GLY A 157 -6.13 -3.79 2.14
CA GLY A 157 -5.11 -3.14 1.31
C GLY A 157 -4.14 -4.16 0.69
N ILE A 158 -3.24 -3.68 -0.18
CA ILE A 158 -2.07 -4.46 -0.66
C ILE A 158 -1.11 -4.57 0.52
N GLU A 159 -1.40 -5.48 1.44
CA GLU A 159 -0.65 -5.63 2.68
C GLU A 159 0.30 -6.82 2.64
N GLU A 160 1.35 -6.74 3.48
CA GLU A 160 2.09 -7.92 3.87
C GLU A 160 1.11 -9.00 4.35
N PRO A 161 1.43 -10.28 4.20
CA PRO A 161 0.50 -11.35 4.56
C PRO A 161 0.07 -11.16 6.02
N VAL A 162 -1.19 -10.80 6.20
CA VAL A 162 -1.81 -10.73 7.52
C VAL A 162 -1.85 -12.14 8.09
N GLU A 163 -1.66 -12.30 9.39
CA GLU A 163 -1.84 -13.58 10.07
C GLU A 163 -3.21 -14.16 9.73
N LEU A 164 -3.24 -15.46 9.41
CA LEU A 164 -4.45 -16.13 8.97
C LEU A 164 -5.61 -15.94 9.96
N ASN A 165 -5.33 -16.11 11.24
CA ASN A 165 -6.33 -15.97 12.30
C ASN A 165 -6.98 -14.58 12.32
N LYS A 166 -6.19 -13.52 12.10
CA LYS A 166 -6.71 -12.15 12.10
C LYS A 166 -7.65 -11.88 10.92
N ILE A 167 -7.29 -12.38 9.73
CA ILE A 167 -8.14 -12.17 8.54
C ILE A 167 -9.42 -13.00 8.61
N GLU A 168 -9.35 -14.21 9.22
CA GLU A 168 -10.51 -15.06 9.47
C GLU A 168 -11.46 -14.40 10.47
N ASP A 169 -10.95 -13.91 11.61
CA ASP A 169 -11.75 -13.23 12.62
C ASP A 169 -12.42 -11.96 12.04
N GLU A 170 -11.69 -11.20 11.23
CA GLU A 170 -12.24 -10.02 10.54
C GLU A 170 -13.33 -10.43 9.54
N ALA A 171 -13.09 -11.47 8.74
CA ALA A 171 -14.05 -12.00 7.78
C ALA A 171 -15.35 -12.47 8.45
N ILE A 172 -15.21 -13.25 9.54
CA ILE A 172 -16.35 -13.75 10.33
C ILE A 172 -17.13 -12.58 10.95
N THR A 173 -16.43 -11.60 11.50
CA THR A 173 -17.04 -10.43 12.12
C THR A 173 -17.84 -9.63 11.11
N ILE A 174 -17.26 -9.34 9.94
CA ILE A 174 -17.92 -8.56 8.89
C ILE A 174 -19.09 -9.33 8.29
N SER A 175 -18.95 -10.64 8.00
CA SER A 175 -20.00 -11.47 7.41
C SER A 175 -21.23 -11.57 8.34
N LYS A 176 -21.01 -11.78 9.64
CA LYS A 176 -22.06 -11.76 10.65
C LYS A 176 -22.72 -10.37 10.79
N TYR A 177 -21.92 -9.32 10.74
CA TYR A 177 -22.43 -7.96 10.83
C TYR A 177 -23.30 -7.58 9.64
N LEU A 178 -22.91 -7.96 8.42
CA LEU A 178 -23.68 -7.72 7.21
C LEU A 178 -24.81 -8.75 6.98
N ASN A 179 -24.79 -9.85 7.74
CA ASN A 179 -25.69 -11.01 7.58
C ASN A 179 -25.60 -11.62 6.16
N VAL A 180 -24.36 -11.85 5.69
CA VAL A 180 -24.06 -12.43 4.39
C VAL A 180 -23.17 -13.67 4.53
N PHE A 181 -23.09 -14.49 3.48
CA PHE A 181 -22.26 -15.69 3.47
C PHE A 181 -20.77 -15.32 3.45
N LEU A 182 -19.97 -16.19 4.11
CA LEU A 182 -18.50 -16.17 4.01
C LEU A 182 -18.08 -17.27 3.02
N GLU A 183 -17.44 -16.85 1.93
CA GLU A 183 -16.85 -17.75 0.92
C GLU A 183 -15.34 -17.82 1.14
N THR A 184 -14.74 -19.02 1.00
CA THR A 184 -13.29 -19.24 1.08
C THR A 184 -12.81 -19.85 -0.23
N GLU A 185 -11.75 -19.27 -0.82
CA GLU A 185 -11.13 -19.71 -2.07
C GLU A 185 -9.63 -19.93 -1.90
#